data_e9648b6fbe2cf4f8c4509777b81d7678
#
_entry.id   e9648b6fbe2cf4f8c4509777b81d7678
#
_cell.length_a   1.000
_cell.length_b   1.000
_cell.length_c   1.000
_cell.angle_alpha   90.00
_cell.angle_beta   90.00
_cell.angle_gamma   90.00
#
_symmetry.space_group_name_H-M   'P 1'
#
loop_
_entity.id
_entity.type
_entity.pdbx_description
1 polymer ?
#
loop_
_entity_poly.entity_id
_entity_poly.type
_entity_poly.pdbx_seq_one_letter_code
_entity_poly.pdbx_strand_id
1 'polypeptide(L)'
;MIYVGVTGWGDHDLLYTTPEERKHKLSTYAGHFPTVEIDSSFYAIQPVKNYEKWNQETPDGFQFVVKVSREMSGHDREPKLPLSELFERYRTSVEPLERAGKLRAVLVQLPPWFDVSKPHLDYLRTIRDELRDYDVAIEFRNPTWFSEAFRDRTLAFLTEQRFVNTVCDEPQTKESSIPFVPVVTNPDVAVVRLHGRNTAGWLRKPGMTSQEWRHVRCLYRYSEAELQEIAAACRALDQDATSVYVYFNNNSAGDAVPNAKRLIEILGAEYELAPSQISLF
;
A
#
# COMPACT_ATOMS: atom_id res chain seq x y z
N MET A 1 7.01 6.22 -14.66
CA MET A 1 6.22 5.01 -15.11
C MET A 1 5.22 4.63 -14.02
N ILE A 2 3.97 4.28 -14.40
CA ILE A 2 2.89 3.95 -13.45
C ILE A 2 2.73 2.44 -13.36
N TYR A 3 2.81 1.88 -12.17
CA TYR A 3 2.63 0.46 -11.87
C TYR A 3 1.32 0.28 -11.08
N VAL A 4 0.44 -0.61 -11.55
CA VAL A 4 -0.85 -0.87 -10.90
C VAL A 4 -0.88 -2.29 -10.38
N GLY A 5 -1.34 -2.46 -9.15
CA GLY A 5 -1.53 -3.73 -8.48
C GLY A 5 -2.66 -3.67 -7.46
N VAL A 6 -2.74 -4.69 -6.63
CA VAL A 6 -3.70 -4.77 -5.53
C VAL A 6 -3.00 -5.11 -4.22
N THR A 7 -3.69 -4.90 -3.10
CA THR A 7 -3.20 -5.28 -1.78
C THR A 7 -3.35 -6.78 -1.57
N GLY A 8 -2.22 -7.46 -1.31
CA GLY A 8 -2.13 -8.90 -1.19
C GLY A 8 -2.38 -9.66 -2.50
N TRP A 9 -2.23 -10.97 -2.45
CA TRP A 9 -2.54 -11.86 -3.58
C TRP A 9 -3.40 -13.06 -3.18
N GLY A 10 -3.74 -13.17 -1.88
CA GLY A 10 -4.43 -14.36 -1.33
C GLY A 10 -5.92 -14.42 -1.67
N ASP A 11 -6.60 -13.27 -1.67
CA ASP A 11 -8.06 -13.15 -1.62
C ASP A 11 -8.68 -12.63 -2.93
N HIS A 12 -8.09 -13.02 -4.08
CA HIS A 12 -8.53 -12.58 -5.41
C HIS A 12 -8.95 -13.77 -6.27
N ASP A 13 -10.05 -14.41 -5.91
CA ASP A 13 -10.54 -15.64 -6.56
C ASP A 13 -10.74 -15.50 -8.08
N LEU A 14 -10.98 -14.28 -8.57
CA LEU A 14 -11.09 -13.99 -10.00
C LEU A 14 -9.78 -14.24 -10.79
N LEU A 15 -8.64 -14.29 -10.11
CA LEU A 15 -7.33 -14.58 -10.73
C LEU A 15 -7.01 -16.08 -10.76
N TYR A 16 -7.69 -16.89 -9.93
CA TYR A 16 -7.31 -18.28 -9.64
C TYR A 16 -8.43 -19.24 -10.10
N THR A 17 -8.52 -19.46 -11.39
CA THR A 17 -9.62 -20.25 -12.00
C THR A 17 -9.38 -21.75 -11.94
N THR A 18 -8.11 -22.18 -11.96
CA THR A 18 -7.71 -23.59 -11.94
C THR A 18 -7.15 -24.02 -10.56
N PRO A 19 -7.13 -25.33 -10.24
CA PRO A 19 -6.48 -25.83 -9.03
C PRO A 19 -4.98 -25.48 -8.95
N GLU A 20 -4.28 -25.47 -10.09
CA GLU A 20 -2.85 -25.16 -10.14
C GLU A 20 -2.59 -23.68 -9.85
N GLU A 21 -3.39 -22.76 -10.42
CA GLU A 21 -3.33 -21.34 -10.11
C GLU A 21 -3.58 -21.05 -8.60
N ARG A 22 -4.53 -21.77 -8.00
CA ARG A 22 -4.81 -21.66 -6.55
C ARG A 22 -3.65 -22.13 -5.67
N LYS A 23 -2.88 -23.09 -6.15
CA LYS A 23 -1.70 -23.62 -5.48
C LYS A 23 -0.49 -22.68 -5.56
N HIS A 24 -0.38 -21.96 -6.69
CA HIS A 24 0.72 -21.04 -7.01
C HIS A 24 0.26 -19.58 -7.13
N LYS A 25 -0.49 -19.10 -6.12
CA LYS A 25 -1.19 -17.81 -6.18
C LYS A 25 -0.28 -16.63 -6.51
N LEU A 26 0.91 -16.51 -5.94
CA LEU A 26 1.80 -15.36 -6.19
C LEU A 26 2.37 -15.38 -7.61
N SER A 27 2.82 -16.52 -8.09
CA SER A 27 3.30 -16.65 -9.48
C SER A 27 2.18 -16.37 -10.49
N THR A 28 0.95 -16.84 -10.22
CA THR A 28 -0.22 -16.54 -11.04
C THR A 28 -0.54 -15.04 -10.99
N TYR A 29 -0.52 -14.43 -9.80
CA TYR A 29 -0.72 -12.99 -9.63
C TYR A 29 0.28 -12.16 -10.45
N ALA A 30 1.57 -12.54 -10.45
CA ALA A 30 2.62 -11.88 -11.20
C ALA A 30 2.45 -11.98 -12.73
N GLY A 31 1.60 -12.88 -13.21
CA GLY A 31 1.14 -12.95 -14.61
C GLY A 31 0.05 -11.92 -14.95
N HIS A 32 -0.49 -11.22 -13.96
CA HIS A 32 -1.55 -10.22 -14.14
C HIS A 32 -1.14 -8.80 -13.77
N PHE A 33 -0.22 -8.64 -12.82
CA PHE A 33 0.21 -7.35 -12.28
C PHE A 33 1.72 -7.30 -12.07
N PRO A 34 2.36 -6.13 -12.28
CA PRO A 34 3.81 -5.96 -12.14
C PRO A 34 4.24 -5.72 -10.68
N THR A 35 3.30 -5.51 -9.78
CA THR A 35 3.57 -5.11 -8.39
C THR A 35 2.49 -5.58 -7.44
N VAL A 36 2.86 -5.74 -6.16
CA VAL A 36 1.92 -6.06 -5.07
C VAL A 36 2.30 -5.34 -3.78
N GLU A 37 1.29 -4.95 -3.00
CA GLU A 37 1.50 -4.53 -1.61
C GLU A 37 1.40 -5.74 -0.67
N ILE A 38 2.42 -5.97 0.16
CA ILE A 38 2.39 -6.99 1.21
C ILE A 38 1.85 -6.35 2.49
N ASP A 39 0.62 -6.68 2.86
CA ASP A 39 -0.05 -6.21 4.08
C ASP A 39 -0.06 -7.24 5.22
N SER A 40 0.21 -8.51 4.94
CA SER A 40 0.31 -9.58 5.94
C SER A 40 1.40 -9.31 6.99
N SER A 41 2.45 -8.59 6.62
CA SER A 41 3.53 -8.12 7.50
C SER A 41 3.04 -7.14 8.59
N PHE A 42 1.87 -6.53 8.44
CA PHE A 42 1.25 -5.69 9.47
C PHE A 42 0.92 -6.47 10.76
N TYR A 43 0.53 -7.72 10.65
CA TYR A 43 0.16 -8.54 11.80
C TYR A 43 1.36 -9.15 12.52
N ALA A 44 2.43 -9.41 11.79
CA ALA A 44 3.71 -9.89 12.33
C ALA A 44 4.82 -9.67 11.31
N ILE A 45 6.04 -9.35 11.77
CA ILE A 45 7.24 -9.36 10.94
C ILE A 45 7.41 -10.77 10.37
N GLN A 46 7.42 -10.89 9.05
CA GLN A 46 7.47 -12.17 8.36
C GLN A 46 8.86 -12.80 8.47
N PRO A 47 8.99 -14.12 8.54
CA PRO A 47 10.29 -14.79 8.47
C PRO A 47 11.00 -14.52 7.13
N VAL A 48 12.32 -14.39 7.14
CA VAL A 48 13.19 -14.20 5.95
C VAL A 48 12.85 -15.18 4.82
N LYS A 49 12.65 -16.46 5.16
CA LYS A 49 12.28 -17.52 4.20
C LYS A 49 11.03 -17.24 3.38
N ASN A 50 10.08 -16.43 3.92
CA ASN A 50 8.89 -16.05 3.17
C ASN A 50 9.25 -15.08 2.06
N TYR A 51 10.11 -14.09 2.33
CA TYR A 51 10.58 -13.13 1.33
C TYR A 51 11.50 -13.79 0.30
N GLU A 52 12.35 -14.74 0.71
CA GLU A 52 13.14 -15.56 -0.23
C GLU A 52 12.24 -16.32 -1.19
N LYS A 53 11.19 -16.98 -0.67
CA LYS A 53 10.19 -17.67 -1.48
C LYS A 53 9.48 -16.72 -2.43
N TRP A 54 8.98 -15.58 -1.95
CA TRP A 54 8.26 -14.61 -2.78
C TRP A 54 9.14 -14.00 -3.87
N ASN A 55 10.43 -13.79 -3.58
CA ASN A 55 11.42 -13.40 -4.57
C ASN A 55 11.54 -14.43 -5.70
N GLN A 56 11.60 -15.72 -5.35
CA GLN A 56 11.71 -16.83 -6.33
C GLN A 56 10.43 -17.04 -7.14
N GLU A 57 9.27 -16.77 -6.55
CA GLU A 57 7.95 -16.93 -7.20
C GLU A 57 7.57 -15.80 -8.16
N THR A 58 8.39 -14.75 -8.28
CA THR A 58 8.11 -13.58 -9.10
C THR A 58 9.26 -13.28 -10.08
N PRO A 59 8.98 -12.71 -11.28
CA PRO A 59 10.02 -12.33 -12.24
C PRO A 59 10.91 -11.19 -11.71
N ASP A 60 12.08 -10.99 -12.31
CA ASP A 60 13.07 -10.00 -11.87
C ASP A 60 12.53 -8.56 -11.85
N GLY A 61 11.68 -8.19 -12.80
CA GLY A 61 11.06 -6.86 -12.85
C GLY A 61 9.90 -6.63 -11.89
N PHE A 62 9.47 -7.67 -11.14
CA PHE A 62 8.35 -7.55 -10.21
C PHE A 62 8.72 -6.74 -8.97
N GLN A 63 7.82 -5.86 -8.51
CA GLN A 63 8.09 -4.94 -7.41
C GLN A 63 7.15 -5.17 -6.22
N PHE A 64 7.68 -5.00 -5.02
CA PHE A 64 6.94 -5.10 -3.77
C PHE A 64 6.94 -3.78 -3.01
N VAL A 65 5.78 -3.37 -2.48
CA VAL A 65 5.68 -2.44 -1.37
C VAL A 65 5.35 -3.24 -0.12
N VAL A 66 6.15 -3.11 0.94
CA VAL A 66 6.01 -3.94 2.13
C VAL A 66 5.58 -3.08 3.32
N LYS A 67 4.44 -3.42 3.91
CA LYS A 67 3.92 -2.71 5.07
C LYS A 67 4.69 -3.10 6.34
N VAL A 68 4.99 -2.12 7.19
CA VAL A 68 5.56 -2.40 8.52
C VAL A 68 4.54 -3.03 9.46
N SER A 69 5.03 -3.65 10.56
CA SER A 69 4.14 -4.24 11.56
C SER A 69 3.36 -3.17 12.34
N ARG A 70 2.24 -3.61 12.93
CA ARG A 70 1.39 -2.75 13.78
C ARG A 70 2.12 -2.16 14.98
N GLU A 71 3.14 -2.85 15.49
CA GLU A 71 3.99 -2.36 16.57
C GLU A 71 4.86 -1.18 16.10
N MET A 72 5.47 -1.30 14.92
CA MET A 72 6.32 -0.27 14.31
C MET A 72 5.54 0.95 13.80
N SER A 73 4.27 0.79 13.47
CA SER A 73 3.42 1.89 13.00
C SER A 73 2.64 2.58 14.11
N GLY A 74 2.86 2.20 15.37
CA GLY A 74 2.22 2.79 16.54
C GLY A 74 0.76 2.34 16.78
N HIS A 75 0.23 1.36 16.04
CA HIS A 75 -1.09 0.79 16.33
C HIS A 75 -1.11 0.00 17.64
N ASP A 76 0.01 -0.58 18.01
CA ASP A 76 0.24 -1.15 19.33
C ASP A 76 1.02 -0.12 20.17
N ARG A 77 0.38 0.38 21.24
CA ARG A 77 0.98 1.42 22.10
C ARG A 77 1.96 0.85 23.11
N GLU A 78 1.91 -0.44 23.34
CA GLU A 78 2.78 -1.16 24.28
C GLU A 78 3.45 -2.34 23.54
N PRO A 79 4.37 -2.06 22.62
CA PRO A 79 5.05 -3.12 21.88
C PRO A 79 5.86 -3.99 22.84
N LYS A 80 5.91 -5.29 22.57
CA LYS A 80 6.62 -6.26 23.43
C LYS A 80 8.14 -6.13 23.38
N LEU A 81 8.66 -5.53 22.32
CA LEU A 81 10.08 -5.34 22.07
C LEU A 81 10.41 -3.85 21.93
N PRO A 82 11.63 -3.42 22.22
CA PRO A 82 12.09 -2.08 21.90
C PRO A 82 11.90 -1.78 20.41
N LEU A 83 11.55 -0.55 20.09
CA LEU A 83 11.28 -0.12 18.72
C LEU A 83 12.48 -0.36 17.79
N SER A 84 13.69 -0.07 18.25
CA SER A 84 14.94 -0.32 17.51
C SER A 84 15.12 -1.79 17.14
N GLU A 85 14.80 -2.72 18.05
CA GLU A 85 14.86 -4.16 17.80
C GLU A 85 13.81 -4.60 16.77
N LEU A 86 12.60 -4.02 16.82
CA LEU A 86 11.56 -4.29 15.82
C LEU A 86 12.00 -3.84 14.42
N PHE A 87 12.61 -2.66 14.30
CA PHE A 87 13.13 -2.16 13.03
C PHE A 87 14.30 -3.02 12.52
N GLU A 88 15.22 -3.44 13.38
CA GLU A 88 16.31 -4.35 13.02
C GLU A 88 15.79 -5.68 12.48
N ARG A 89 14.83 -6.29 13.19
CA ARG A 89 14.17 -7.54 12.74
C ARG A 89 13.44 -7.35 11.40
N TYR A 90 12.79 -6.21 11.21
CA TYR A 90 12.11 -5.90 9.96
C TYR A 90 13.09 -5.75 8.80
N ARG A 91 14.18 -4.98 8.95
CA ARG A 91 15.22 -4.83 7.93
C ARG A 91 15.80 -6.19 7.53
N THR A 92 16.19 -7.02 8.52
CA THR A 92 16.65 -8.40 8.28
C THR A 92 15.60 -9.22 7.52
N SER A 93 14.33 -9.06 7.87
CA SER A 93 13.23 -9.80 7.26
C SER A 93 13.07 -9.50 5.77
N VAL A 94 13.11 -8.21 5.36
CA VAL A 94 12.87 -7.78 3.96
C VAL A 94 14.11 -7.81 3.08
N GLU A 95 15.29 -8.06 3.64
CA GLU A 95 16.60 -8.07 2.94
C GLU A 95 16.60 -8.90 1.64
N PRO A 96 15.95 -10.08 1.54
CA PRO A 96 15.93 -10.84 0.28
C PRO A 96 15.31 -10.07 -0.89
N LEU A 97 14.27 -9.26 -0.64
CA LEU A 97 13.67 -8.42 -1.68
C LEU A 97 14.52 -7.21 -2.01
N GLU A 98 15.18 -6.63 -0.99
CA GLU A 98 16.11 -5.51 -1.17
C GLU A 98 17.29 -5.94 -2.04
N ARG A 99 17.97 -7.03 -1.71
CA ARG A 99 19.09 -7.58 -2.49
C ARG A 99 18.73 -7.93 -3.93
N ALA A 100 17.48 -8.36 -4.15
CA ALA A 100 16.96 -8.65 -5.48
C ALA A 100 16.54 -7.40 -6.27
N GLY A 101 16.61 -6.20 -5.67
CA GLY A 101 16.10 -4.96 -6.28
C GLY A 101 14.58 -4.94 -6.46
N LYS A 102 13.84 -5.78 -5.71
CA LYS A 102 12.38 -5.91 -5.79
C LYS A 102 11.63 -5.16 -4.68
N LEU A 103 12.30 -4.72 -3.62
CA LEU A 103 11.69 -3.88 -2.58
C LEU A 103 11.64 -2.43 -3.06
N ARG A 104 10.46 -1.97 -3.45
CA ARG A 104 10.32 -0.60 -3.98
C ARG A 104 10.12 0.44 -2.90
N ALA A 105 9.29 0.15 -1.91
CA ALA A 105 9.06 1.04 -0.77
C ALA A 105 8.59 0.27 0.46
N VAL A 106 8.78 0.89 1.62
CA VAL A 106 8.25 0.46 2.91
C VAL A 106 7.05 1.32 3.25
N LEU A 107 5.88 0.72 3.50
CA LEU A 107 4.65 1.44 3.84
C LEU A 107 4.45 1.51 5.34
N VAL A 108 4.39 2.71 5.89
CA VAL A 108 4.03 2.99 7.28
C VAL A 108 2.64 3.62 7.31
N GLN A 109 1.63 2.79 7.50
CA GLN A 109 0.27 3.29 7.75
C GLN A 109 0.10 3.58 9.23
N LEU A 110 -0.19 4.83 9.57
CA LEU A 110 -0.36 5.31 10.94
C LEU A 110 -1.81 5.14 11.43
N PRO A 111 -2.05 5.00 12.75
CA PRO A 111 -3.40 4.86 13.28
C PRO A 111 -4.19 6.18 13.25
N PRO A 112 -5.54 6.13 13.30
CA PRO A 112 -6.39 7.33 13.25
C PRO A 112 -6.17 8.32 14.41
N TRP A 113 -5.62 7.88 15.52
CA TRP A 113 -5.31 8.75 16.67
C TRP A 113 -3.96 9.47 16.56
N PHE A 114 -3.15 9.15 15.53
CA PHE A 114 -1.84 9.75 15.28
C PHE A 114 -2.02 11.13 14.65
N ASP A 115 -2.25 12.14 15.48
CA ASP A 115 -2.48 13.53 15.09
C ASP A 115 -1.19 14.30 14.81
N VAL A 116 -1.34 15.56 14.32
CA VAL A 116 -0.20 16.46 14.14
C VAL A 116 0.20 17.03 15.50
N SER A 117 1.21 16.44 16.11
CA SER A 117 1.76 16.85 17.41
C SER A 117 3.28 16.68 17.45
N LYS A 118 3.95 17.36 18.38
CA LYS A 118 5.42 17.26 18.50
C LYS A 118 5.88 15.80 18.76
N PRO A 119 5.28 15.03 19.69
CA PRO A 119 5.68 13.63 19.88
C PRO A 119 5.55 12.78 18.62
N HIS A 120 4.51 12.99 17.82
CA HIS A 120 4.30 12.25 16.58
C HIS A 120 5.29 12.66 15.48
N LEU A 121 5.66 13.94 15.40
CA LEU A 121 6.75 14.38 14.51
C LEU A 121 8.09 13.75 14.91
N ASP A 122 8.39 13.69 16.22
CA ASP A 122 9.62 13.07 16.71
C ASP A 122 9.61 11.55 16.43
N TYR A 123 8.44 10.90 16.51
CA TYR A 123 8.28 9.51 16.13
C TYR A 123 8.52 9.27 14.62
N LEU A 124 8.02 10.16 13.76
CA LEU A 124 8.31 10.09 12.31
C LEU A 124 9.81 10.24 12.02
N ARG A 125 10.51 11.13 12.73
CA ARG A 125 11.98 11.24 12.62
C ARG A 125 12.68 9.94 13.02
N THR A 126 12.25 9.29 14.11
CA THR A 126 12.75 7.97 14.50
C THR A 126 12.53 6.93 13.41
N ILE A 127 11.34 6.90 12.79
CA ILE A 127 11.06 6.01 11.64
C ILE A 127 12.05 6.32 10.49
N ARG A 128 12.31 7.60 10.20
CA ARG A 128 13.26 7.98 9.14
C ARG A 128 14.67 7.50 9.43
N ASP A 129 15.13 7.66 10.66
CA ASP A 129 16.47 7.24 11.09
C ASP A 129 16.63 5.72 11.01
N GLU A 130 15.63 4.96 11.43
CA GLU A 130 15.63 3.50 11.41
C GLU A 130 15.50 2.90 10.01
N LEU A 131 14.81 3.59 9.09
CA LEU A 131 14.57 3.16 7.71
C LEU A 131 15.25 4.08 6.69
N ARG A 132 16.43 4.63 7.04
CA ARG A 132 17.14 5.65 6.24
C ARG A 132 17.49 5.19 4.82
N ASP A 133 17.70 3.90 4.63
CA ASP A 133 18.15 3.30 3.38
C ASP A 133 16.97 2.90 2.46
N TYR A 134 15.73 3.13 2.91
CA TYR A 134 14.52 2.76 2.18
C TYR A 134 13.72 3.98 1.75
N ASP A 135 12.98 3.85 0.65
CA ASP A 135 11.86 4.75 0.36
C ASP A 135 10.70 4.42 1.30
N VAL A 136 10.34 5.37 2.15
CA VAL A 136 9.32 5.17 3.19
C VAL A 136 8.07 5.95 2.85
N ALA A 137 6.99 5.23 2.55
CA ALA A 137 5.68 5.79 2.30
C ALA A 137 4.90 5.95 3.61
N ILE A 138 4.49 7.17 3.92
CA ILE A 138 3.70 7.49 5.10
C ILE A 138 2.24 7.63 4.71
N GLU A 139 1.39 6.80 5.30
CA GLU A 139 -0.05 6.89 5.17
C GLU A 139 -0.66 7.43 6.46
N PHE A 140 -1.12 8.66 6.43
CA PHE A 140 -1.88 9.26 7.53
C PHE A 140 -3.33 8.77 7.53
N ARG A 141 -3.93 8.75 8.73
CA ARG A 141 -5.34 8.42 8.95
C ARG A 141 -6.04 9.43 9.85
N ASN A 142 -5.31 10.43 10.32
CA ASN A 142 -5.87 11.51 11.12
C ASN A 142 -5.99 12.77 10.26
N PRO A 143 -7.18 13.41 10.18
CA PRO A 143 -7.41 14.57 9.32
C PRO A 143 -6.59 15.81 9.70
N THR A 144 -6.04 15.89 10.91
CA THR A 144 -5.27 17.07 11.36
C THR A 144 -4.04 17.33 10.49
N TRP A 145 -3.41 16.27 9.93
CA TRP A 145 -2.23 16.39 9.07
C TRP A 145 -2.50 17.18 7.79
N PHE A 146 -3.72 17.09 7.25
CA PHE A 146 -4.12 17.78 6.03
C PHE A 146 -5.19 18.87 6.28
N SER A 147 -5.35 19.32 7.54
CA SER A 147 -6.16 20.50 7.82
C SER A 147 -5.55 21.74 7.16
N GLU A 148 -6.37 22.77 6.94
CA GLU A 148 -5.93 24.04 6.34
C GLU A 148 -4.69 24.63 7.05
N ALA A 149 -4.62 24.50 8.37
CA ALA A 149 -3.50 25.01 9.17
C ALA A 149 -2.19 24.23 9.02
N PHE A 150 -2.26 22.93 8.66
CA PHE A 150 -1.08 22.05 8.71
C PHE A 150 -0.71 21.41 7.39
N ARG A 151 -1.59 21.38 6.38
CA ARG A 151 -1.37 20.71 5.10
C ARG A 151 -0.01 21.04 4.46
N ASP A 152 0.29 22.31 4.27
CA ASP A 152 1.52 22.72 3.59
C ASP A 152 2.77 22.41 4.42
N ARG A 153 2.67 22.53 5.75
CA ARG A 153 3.75 22.15 6.68
C ARG A 153 3.98 20.63 6.68
N THR A 154 2.91 19.85 6.60
CA THR A 154 3.00 18.38 6.50
C THR A 154 3.71 17.98 5.21
N LEU A 155 3.31 18.53 4.08
CA LEU A 155 3.97 18.24 2.80
C LEU A 155 5.43 18.68 2.78
N ALA A 156 5.74 19.86 3.30
CA ALA A 156 7.11 20.33 3.44
C ALA A 156 7.97 19.41 4.33
N PHE A 157 7.42 18.97 5.48
CA PHE A 157 8.09 18.02 6.36
C PHE A 157 8.34 16.68 5.68
N LEU A 158 7.36 16.12 4.96
CA LEU A 158 7.54 14.88 4.21
C LEU A 158 8.64 15.02 3.16
N THR A 159 8.67 16.14 2.44
CA THR A 159 9.70 16.42 1.43
C THR A 159 11.08 16.55 2.07
N GLU A 160 11.22 17.32 3.15
CA GLU A 160 12.48 17.49 3.89
C GLU A 160 13.04 16.15 4.38
N GLN A 161 12.17 15.30 4.91
CA GLN A 161 12.53 13.97 5.41
C GLN A 161 12.62 12.91 4.31
N ARG A 162 12.40 13.26 3.04
CA ARG A 162 12.33 12.31 1.90
C ARG A 162 11.34 11.18 2.13
N PHE A 163 10.25 11.43 2.84
CA PHE A 163 9.13 10.52 2.92
C PHE A 163 8.26 10.60 1.67
N VAL A 164 7.65 9.50 1.30
CA VAL A 164 6.63 9.46 0.26
C VAL A 164 5.28 9.76 0.90
N ASN A 165 4.59 10.80 0.43
CA ASN A 165 3.19 11.01 0.75
C ASN A 165 2.36 9.89 0.12
N THR A 166 1.72 9.06 0.93
CA THR A 166 0.75 8.09 0.40
C THR A 166 -0.55 8.80 0.06
N VAL A 167 -0.86 8.88 -1.23
CA VAL A 167 -2.10 9.47 -1.72
C VAL A 167 -3.24 8.47 -1.52
N CYS A 168 -4.20 8.78 -0.65
CA CYS A 168 -5.30 7.88 -0.34
C CYS A 168 -6.61 8.36 -0.95
N ASP A 169 -7.31 7.47 -1.66
CA ASP A 169 -8.71 7.64 -1.99
C ASP A 169 -9.55 6.78 -1.04
N GLU A 170 -10.33 7.44 -0.19
CA GLU A 170 -11.13 6.82 0.85
C GLU A 170 -12.40 7.63 1.13
N PRO A 171 -13.43 7.03 1.78
CA PRO A 171 -14.65 7.75 2.11
C PRO A 171 -14.34 8.97 2.98
N GLN A 172 -14.90 10.12 2.64
CA GLN A 172 -14.69 11.35 3.40
C GLN A 172 -15.60 11.40 4.62
N THR A 173 -15.03 11.11 5.78
CA THR A 173 -15.68 11.18 7.10
C THR A 173 -14.95 12.17 7.99
N LYS A 174 -15.64 12.73 9.01
CA LYS A 174 -15.03 13.73 9.91
C LYS A 174 -14.01 13.13 10.88
N GLU A 175 -14.12 11.82 11.16
CA GLU A 175 -13.40 11.20 12.27
C GLU A 175 -12.09 10.52 11.86
N SER A 176 -11.99 10.00 10.64
CA SER A 176 -10.86 9.11 10.29
C SER A 176 -10.48 9.10 8.83
N SER A 177 -10.75 10.18 8.12
CA SER A 177 -10.43 10.28 6.70
C SER A 177 -9.48 11.42 6.42
N ILE A 178 -8.58 11.21 5.47
CA ILE A 178 -7.74 12.26 4.92
C ILE A 178 -8.22 12.64 3.51
N PRO A 179 -8.03 13.88 3.08
CA PRO A 179 -8.37 14.29 1.71
C PRO A 179 -7.46 13.59 0.69
N PHE A 180 -7.94 13.47 -0.54
CA PHE A 180 -7.14 13.03 -1.67
C PHE A 180 -6.13 14.13 -2.05
N VAL A 181 -4.85 13.95 -1.71
CA VAL A 181 -3.77 14.94 -1.90
C VAL A 181 -2.71 14.36 -2.84
N PRO A 182 -2.88 14.47 -4.17
CA PRO A 182 -1.94 13.94 -5.16
C PRO A 182 -0.72 14.87 -5.31
N VAL A 183 0.17 14.85 -4.32
CA VAL A 183 1.40 15.64 -4.27
C VAL A 183 2.59 14.71 -4.06
N VAL A 184 3.59 14.81 -4.94
CA VAL A 184 4.87 14.12 -4.81
C VAL A 184 5.73 14.82 -3.76
N THR A 185 6.20 14.06 -2.77
CA THR A 185 7.14 14.52 -1.72
C THR A 185 8.50 13.80 -1.78
N ASN A 186 8.60 12.73 -2.60
CA ASN A 186 9.82 12.02 -2.90
C ASN A 186 9.92 11.82 -4.42
N PRO A 187 10.94 12.35 -5.11
CA PRO A 187 11.02 12.30 -6.58
C PRO A 187 11.29 10.89 -7.14
N ASP A 188 11.71 9.94 -6.31
CA ASP A 188 12.02 8.58 -6.76
C ASP A 188 10.76 7.71 -6.86
N VAL A 189 9.75 7.97 -6.00
CA VAL A 189 8.55 7.16 -5.92
C VAL A 189 7.34 7.92 -5.40
N ALA A 190 6.18 7.64 -5.96
CA ALA A 190 4.87 8.01 -5.43
C ALA A 190 4.03 6.75 -5.17
N VAL A 191 3.22 6.79 -4.13
CA VAL A 191 2.32 5.67 -3.75
C VAL A 191 0.89 6.17 -3.65
N VAL A 192 -0.02 5.46 -4.31
CA VAL A 192 -1.47 5.73 -4.30
C VAL A 192 -2.18 4.49 -3.77
N ARG A 193 -3.08 4.67 -2.79
CA ARG A 193 -3.87 3.58 -2.22
C ARG A 193 -5.36 3.89 -2.32
N LEU A 194 -6.10 2.99 -2.97
CA LEU A 194 -7.50 3.13 -3.31
C LEU A 194 -8.35 2.22 -2.43
N HIS A 195 -8.92 2.80 -1.36
CA HIS A 195 -9.69 2.06 -0.35
C HIS A 195 -11.19 1.93 -0.69
N GLY A 196 -11.62 2.59 -1.77
CA GLY A 196 -13.04 2.73 -2.11
C GLY A 196 -13.69 3.88 -1.37
N ARG A 197 -14.91 4.26 -1.80
CA ARG A 197 -15.66 5.42 -1.29
C ARG A 197 -16.94 5.01 -0.52
N ASN A 198 -16.93 3.83 0.11
CA ASN A 198 -18.08 3.31 0.87
C ASN A 198 -18.22 4.00 2.23
N THR A 199 -18.86 5.16 2.28
CA THR A 199 -19.11 5.91 3.52
C THR A 199 -19.90 5.11 4.56
N ALA A 200 -20.86 4.29 4.13
CA ALA A 200 -21.72 3.52 5.03
C ALA A 200 -20.98 2.40 5.79
N GLY A 201 -19.91 1.85 5.19
CA GLY A 201 -19.09 0.78 5.77
C GLY A 201 -17.81 1.26 6.43
N TRP A 202 -17.40 2.52 6.23
CA TRP A 202 -16.08 3.02 6.67
C TRP A 202 -15.90 3.05 8.17
N LEU A 203 -16.90 3.51 8.91
CA LEU A 203 -16.89 3.51 10.36
C LEU A 203 -17.49 2.22 10.91
N ARG A 204 -16.81 1.63 11.89
CA ARG A 204 -17.31 0.42 12.55
C ARG A 204 -18.54 0.74 13.38
N LYS A 205 -19.67 0.08 13.08
CA LYS A 205 -20.91 0.26 13.83
C LYS A 205 -20.85 -0.43 15.20
N PRO A 206 -21.55 0.08 16.22
CA PRO A 206 -21.69 -0.60 17.50
C PRO A 206 -22.21 -2.03 17.33
N GLY A 207 -21.60 -2.99 18.05
CA GLY A 207 -21.97 -4.41 17.99
C GLY A 207 -21.35 -5.20 16.83
N MET A 208 -20.76 -4.54 15.84
CA MET A 208 -20.10 -5.23 14.74
C MET A 208 -18.74 -5.79 15.17
N THR A 209 -18.43 -7.03 14.81
CA THR A 209 -17.11 -7.62 15.02
C THR A 209 -16.07 -7.00 14.08
N SER A 210 -14.79 -7.13 14.40
CA SER A 210 -13.72 -6.65 13.51
C SER A 210 -13.71 -7.39 12.16
N GLN A 211 -14.14 -8.64 12.13
CA GLN A 211 -14.22 -9.44 10.91
C GLN A 211 -15.37 -8.96 10.03
N GLU A 212 -16.57 -8.77 10.57
CA GLU A 212 -17.72 -8.23 9.84
C GLU A 212 -17.40 -6.85 9.27
N TRP A 213 -16.75 -5.99 10.06
CA TRP A 213 -16.34 -4.67 9.58
C TRP A 213 -15.35 -4.73 8.41
N ARG A 214 -14.37 -5.63 8.44
CA ARG A 214 -13.45 -5.83 7.32
C ARG A 214 -14.15 -6.21 6.03
N HIS A 215 -15.23 -6.99 6.09
CA HIS A 215 -16.01 -7.40 4.91
C HIS A 215 -16.78 -6.26 4.25
N VAL A 216 -17.14 -5.21 5.00
CA VAL A 216 -17.94 -4.09 4.46
C VAL A 216 -17.14 -2.81 4.27
N ARG A 217 -16.03 -2.64 5.00
CA ARG A 217 -15.28 -1.38 5.02
C ARG A 217 -14.84 -0.94 3.63
N CYS A 218 -14.24 -1.83 2.86
CA CYS A 218 -13.69 -1.59 1.54
C CYS A 218 -14.57 -2.21 0.43
N LEU A 219 -15.86 -2.38 0.71
CA LEU A 219 -16.85 -2.87 -0.27
C LEU A 219 -17.22 -1.71 -1.20
N TYR A 220 -16.55 -1.60 -2.31
CA TYR A 220 -16.74 -0.53 -3.27
C TYR A 220 -16.25 -0.94 -4.66
N ARG A 221 -17.04 -0.60 -5.68
CA ARG A 221 -16.63 -0.70 -7.08
C ARG A 221 -16.50 0.70 -7.65
N TYR A 222 -15.31 1.07 -8.04
CA TYR A 222 -15.08 2.34 -8.74
C TYR A 222 -15.80 2.37 -10.08
N SER A 223 -16.48 3.46 -10.35
CA SER A 223 -17.09 3.75 -11.64
C SER A 223 -16.02 4.16 -12.69
N GLU A 224 -16.40 4.12 -13.96
CA GLU A 224 -15.53 4.55 -15.05
C GLU A 224 -15.06 6.01 -14.88
N ALA A 225 -15.97 6.91 -14.48
CA ALA A 225 -15.65 8.32 -14.26
C ALA A 225 -14.61 8.50 -13.13
N GLU A 226 -14.78 7.78 -12.01
CA GLU A 226 -13.83 7.83 -10.90
C GLU A 226 -12.46 7.25 -11.30
N LEU A 227 -12.42 6.18 -12.09
CA LEU A 227 -11.16 5.62 -12.59
C LEU A 227 -10.46 6.59 -13.55
N GLN A 228 -11.18 7.36 -14.35
CA GLN A 228 -10.62 8.43 -15.19
C GLN A 228 -10.02 9.57 -14.34
N GLU A 229 -10.70 9.99 -13.27
CA GLU A 229 -10.16 10.97 -12.32
C GLU A 229 -8.87 10.47 -11.66
N ILE A 230 -8.85 9.22 -11.20
CA ILE A 230 -7.68 8.58 -10.61
C ILE A 230 -6.53 8.48 -11.64
N ALA A 231 -6.83 8.09 -12.88
CA ALA A 231 -5.84 8.01 -13.94
C ALA A 231 -5.21 9.38 -14.25
N ALA A 232 -6.02 10.44 -14.26
CA ALA A 232 -5.52 11.81 -14.44
C ALA A 232 -4.56 12.21 -13.30
N ALA A 233 -4.92 11.91 -12.06
CA ALA A 233 -4.05 12.16 -10.89
C ALA A 233 -2.75 11.34 -10.96
N CYS A 234 -2.82 10.06 -11.35
CA CYS A 234 -1.63 9.22 -11.51
C CYS A 234 -0.70 9.75 -12.60
N ARG A 235 -1.24 10.22 -13.74
CA ARG A 235 -0.43 10.86 -14.78
C ARG A 235 0.23 12.16 -14.32
N ALA A 236 -0.44 12.94 -13.48
CA ALA A 236 0.15 14.13 -12.88
C ALA A 236 1.31 13.76 -11.94
N LEU A 237 1.13 12.75 -11.07
CA LEU A 237 2.21 12.26 -10.20
C LEU A 237 3.40 11.71 -11.00
N ASP A 238 3.16 11.08 -12.15
CA ASP A 238 4.21 10.52 -13.03
C ASP A 238 5.08 11.59 -13.71
N GLN A 239 4.64 12.86 -13.72
CA GLN A 239 5.48 13.98 -14.19
C GLN A 239 6.55 14.35 -13.15
N ASP A 240 6.25 14.18 -11.87
CA ASP A 240 7.08 14.66 -10.75
C ASP A 240 7.83 13.52 -10.03
N ALA A 241 7.47 12.26 -10.28
CA ALA A 241 8.12 11.08 -9.69
C ALA A 241 8.65 10.11 -10.76
N THR A 242 9.76 9.47 -10.49
CA THR A 242 10.35 8.45 -11.39
C THR A 242 9.40 7.26 -11.59
N SER A 243 8.66 6.89 -10.54
CA SER A 243 7.71 5.78 -10.57
C SER A 243 6.51 6.03 -9.66
N VAL A 244 5.32 5.61 -10.10
CA VAL A 244 4.06 5.72 -9.34
C VAL A 244 3.50 4.32 -9.13
N TYR A 245 3.22 3.96 -7.89
CA TYR A 245 2.65 2.67 -7.52
C TYR A 245 1.23 2.85 -7.02
N VAL A 246 0.28 2.17 -7.66
CA VAL A 246 -1.15 2.29 -7.38
C VAL A 246 -1.68 0.96 -6.89
N TYR A 247 -2.24 0.93 -5.67
CA TYR A 247 -2.76 -0.28 -5.06
C TYR A 247 -4.25 -0.16 -4.76
N PHE A 248 -5.04 -1.06 -5.35
CA PHE A 248 -6.44 -1.21 -5.02
C PHE A 248 -6.61 -2.05 -3.76
N ASN A 249 -7.22 -1.47 -2.73
CA ASN A 249 -7.52 -2.11 -1.45
C ASN A 249 -9.03 -2.28 -1.22
N ASN A 250 -9.84 -2.15 -2.27
CA ASN A 250 -11.30 -2.29 -2.27
C ASN A 250 -11.75 -3.73 -2.57
N ASN A 251 -11.12 -4.73 -1.93
CA ASN A 251 -11.32 -6.13 -2.28
C ASN A 251 -12.36 -6.88 -1.43
N SER A 252 -13.21 -6.20 -0.65
CA SER A 252 -14.21 -6.86 0.21
C SER A 252 -15.21 -7.75 -0.56
N ALA A 253 -15.45 -7.47 -1.86
CA ALA A 253 -16.27 -8.30 -2.75
C ALA A 253 -15.53 -8.70 -4.04
N GLY A 254 -14.19 -8.63 -4.06
CA GLY A 254 -13.38 -8.97 -5.25
C GLY A 254 -13.29 -7.85 -6.29
N ASP A 255 -13.73 -6.62 -5.98
CA ASP A 255 -13.76 -5.51 -6.93
C ASP A 255 -12.38 -4.90 -7.23
N ALA A 256 -11.36 -5.16 -6.40
CA ALA A 256 -10.01 -4.62 -6.58
C ALA A 256 -9.40 -5.05 -7.93
N VAL A 257 -9.47 -6.32 -8.28
CA VAL A 257 -8.87 -6.85 -9.53
C VAL A 257 -9.53 -6.27 -10.79
N PRO A 258 -10.87 -6.27 -10.95
CA PRO A 258 -11.50 -5.64 -12.11
C PRO A 258 -11.18 -4.14 -12.21
N ASN A 259 -11.19 -3.40 -11.10
CA ASN A 259 -10.85 -1.99 -11.09
C ASN A 259 -9.38 -1.75 -11.46
N ALA A 260 -8.45 -2.56 -10.94
CA ALA A 260 -7.03 -2.45 -11.28
C ALA A 260 -6.78 -2.70 -12.77
N LYS A 261 -7.36 -3.76 -13.34
CA LYS A 261 -7.27 -4.06 -14.77
C LYS A 261 -7.85 -2.92 -15.62
N ARG A 262 -9.01 -2.39 -15.21
CA ARG A 262 -9.61 -1.26 -15.93
C ARG A 262 -8.77 0.00 -15.88
N LEU A 263 -8.15 0.28 -14.72
CA LEU A 263 -7.23 1.43 -14.61
C LEU A 263 -5.99 1.26 -15.52
N ILE A 264 -5.43 0.05 -15.62
CA ILE A 264 -4.31 -0.26 -16.54
C ILE A 264 -4.71 0.07 -17.99
N GLU A 265 -5.90 -0.36 -18.43
CA GLU A 265 -6.43 -0.07 -19.76
C GLU A 265 -6.59 1.44 -20.00
N ILE A 266 -7.16 2.18 -19.04
CA ILE A 266 -7.34 3.65 -19.12
C ILE A 266 -5.99 4.37 -19.21
N LEU A 267 -4.99 3.89 -18.46
CA LEU A 267 -3.64 4.44 -18.49
C LEU A 267 -2.89 4.12 -19.79
N GLY A 268 -3.29 3.07 -20.51
CA GLY A 268 -2.55 2.52 -21.63
C GLY A 268 -1.20 1.94 -21.20
N ALA A 269 -1.11 1.42 -19.96
CA ALA A 269 0.14 0.89 -19.43
C ALA A 269 0.38 -0.55 -19.90
N GLU A 270 1.59 -0.82 -20.34
CA GLU A 270 2.04 -2.15 -20.74
C GLU A 270 3.18 -2.60 -19.83
N TYR A 271 3.16 -3.86 -19.39
CA TYR A 271 4.15 -4.43 -18.47
C TYR A 271 4.71 -5.74 -19.03
N GLU A 272 6.00 -5.97 -18.79
CA GLU A 272 6.59 -7.30 -18.94
C GLU A 272 6.18 -8.16 -17.74
N LEU A 273 5.10 -8.92 -17.90
CA LEU A 273 4.55 -9.79 -16.86
C LEU A 273 5.18 -11.19 -16.92
N ALA A 274 5.06 -11.94 -15.81
CA ALA A 274 5.40 -13.34 -15.81
C ALA A 274 4.62 -14.05 -16.93
N PRO A 275 5.23 -14.99 -17.69
CA PRO A 275 4.49 -15.76 -18.67
C PRO A 275 3.35 -16.50 -17.94
N SER A 276 2.11 -16.31 -18.43
CA SER A 276 0.99 -17.13 -17.96
C SER A 276 1.37 -18.59 -18.16
N GLN A 277 1.26 -19.41 -17.11
CA GLN A 277 1.43 -20.86 -17.27
C GLN A 277 0.29 -21.34 -18.17
N ILE A 278 0.53 -21.30 -19.48
CA ILE A 278 -0.33 -21.99 -20.43
C ILE A 278 -0.11 -23.47 -20.15
N SER A 279 -1.13 -24.13 -19.57
CA SER A 279 -1.15 -25.58 -19.49
C SER A 279 -1.01 -26.10 -20.92
N LEU A 280 0.12 -26.70 -21.23
CA LEU A 280 0.36 -27.34 -22.53
C LEU A 280 -0.28 -28.73 -22.63
N PHE A 281 -1.18 -29.09 -21.67
CA PHE A 281 -1.91 -30.38 -21.68
C PHE A 281 -3.32 -30.20 -21.10
#